data_d734935b59c8be601aa1941692bd98f4
#
_entry.id   d734935b59c8be601aa1941692bd98f4
#
_cell.length_a   1.000
_cell.length_b   1.000
_cell.length_c   1.000
_cell.angle_alpha   90.00
_cell.angle_beta   90.00
_cell.angle_gamma   90.00
#
_symmetry.space_group_name_H-M   'P 1'
#
loop_
_entity.id
_entity.type
_entity.pdbx_description
1 polymer ?
#
loop_
_entity_poly.entity_id
_entity_poly.type
_entity_poly.pdbx_seq_one_letter_code
_entity_poly.pdbx_strand_id
1 'polypeptide(L)'
;PFELSAPSPRALLIGDLSGLAPLVFLADRLRSAAVRVKTFAILGLDGEAPFRPVPSRLIVPGVPAWVTGTLPLFEDWGIAARLASAGEDRPGCFEGTPVQLARGWLAAQQGVRDVCVYACAGPALLEDTRALAAAFGLGYQGRAAGSAC
;
A
#
# COMPACT_ATOMS: atom_id res chain seq x y z
N PRO A 1 -4.67 -13.79 -10.01
CA PRO A 1 -5.34 -12.51 -9.76
C PRO A 1 -5.90 -12.42 -8.34
N PHE A 2 -6.11 -11.19 -7.89
CA PHE A 2 -6.73 -10.95 -6.59
C PHE A 2 -8.25 -11.17 -6.64
N GLU A 3 -8.81 -11.69 -5.55
CA GLU A 3 -10.24 -11.91 -5.42
C GLU A 3 -10.94 -10.64 -4.95
N LEU A 4 -11.87 -10.11 -5.75
CA LEU A 4 -12.60 -8.89 -5.45
C LEU A 4 -14.12 -9.06 -5.48
N SER A 5 -14.62 -10.29 -5.43
CA SER A 5 -16.05 -10.57 -5.52
C SER A 5 -16.87 -9.96 -4.38
N ALA A 6 -16.26 -9.84 -3.19
CA ALA A 6 -16.87 -9.19 -2.03
C ALA A 6 -15.80 -8.38 -1.30
N PRO A 7 -15.37 -7.23 -1.87
CA PRO A 7 -14.28 -6.46 -1.28
C PRO A 7 -14.69 -5.87 0.06
N SER A 8 -13.75 -5.83 1.00
CA SER A 8 -13.92 -5.10 2.25
C SER A 8 -14.08 -3.61 1.97
N PRO A 9 -14.76 -2.84 2.84
CA PRO A 9 -14.95 -1.40 2.64
C PRO A 9 -13.65 -0.61 2.53
N ARG A 10 -12.56 -1.11 3.14
CA ARG A 10 -11.24 -0.50 3.06
C ARG A 10 -10.21 -1.51 2.58
N ALA A 11 -9.26 -1.04 1.79
CA ALA A 11 -8.16 -1.85 1.28
C ALA A 11 -6.83 -1.19 1.62
N LEU A 12 -5.89 -1.99 2.08
CA LEU A 12 -4.49 -1.60 2.28
C LEU A 12 -3.64 -2.36 1.28
N LEU A 13 -3.00 -1.64 0.37
CA LEU A 13 -2.14 -2.20 -0.65
C LEU A 13 -0.68 -2.00 -0.27
N ILE A 14 0.11 -3.07 -0.27
CA ILE A 14 1.52 -3.00 0.08
C ILE A 14 2.34 -3.67 -1.02
N GLY A 15 3.39 -3.00 -1.46
CA GLY A 15 4.30 -3.56 -2.45
C GLY A 15 5.67 -2.92 -2.45
N ASP A 16 6.54 -3.50 -3.27
CA ASP A 16 7.83 -2.95 -3.63
C ASP A 16 7.84 -2.61 -5.13
N LEU A 17 8.99 -2.18 -5.65
CA LEU A 17 9.08 -1.81 -7.07
C LEU A 17 8.81 -2.99 -7.99
N SER A 18 9.16 -4.22 -7.58
CA SER A 18 8.88 -5.41 -8.38
C SER A 18 7.38 -5.73 -8.45
N GLY A 19 6.59 -5.32 -7.47
CA GLY A 19 5.15 -5.51 -7.42
C GLY A 19 4.33 -4.31 -7.87
N LEU A 20 4.97 -3.25 -8.35
CA LEU A 20 4.28 -2.00 -8.67
C LEU A 20 3.21 -2.16 -9.74
N ALA A 21 3.51 -2.79 -10.87
CA ALA A 21 2.57 -2.94 -11.97
C ALA A 21 1.28 -3.69 -11.56
N PRO A 22 1.37 -4.86 -10.90
CA PRO A 22 0.17 -5.52 -10.39
C PRO A 22 -0.61 -4.69 -9.38
N LEU A 23 0.08 -3.92 -8.52
CA LEU A 23 -0.60 -3.06 -7.55
C LEU A 23 -1.35 -1.92 -8.24
N VAL A 24 -0.78 -1.33 -9.27
CA VAL A 24 -1.45 -0.30 -10.08
C VAL A 24 -2.71 -0.89 -10.72
N PHE A 25 -2.62 -2.09 -11.27
CA PHE A 25 -3.76 -2.77 -11.87
C PHE A 25 -4.85 -3.07 -10.84
N LEU A 26 -4.46 -3.53 -9.65
CA LEU A 26 -5.39 -3.78 -8.55
C LEU A 26 -6.07 -2.48 -8.09
N ALA A 27 -5.31 -1.41 -7.93
CA ALA A 27 -5.85 -0.10 -7.55
C ALA A 27 -6.89 0.39 -8.57
N ASP A 28 -6.62 0.20 -9.85
CA ASP A 28 -7.55 0.55 -10.92
C ASP A 28 -8.86 -0.27 -10.82
N ARG A 29 -8.75 -1.56 -10.57
CA ARG A 29 -9.92 -2.42 -10.37
C ARG A 29 -10.73 -1.98 -9.15
N LEU A 30 -10.08 -1.64 -8.04
CA LEU A 30 -10.75 -1.21 -6.82
C LEU A 30 -11.48 0.12 -7.01
N ARG A 31 -10.86 1.09 -7.67
CA ARG A 31 -11.52 2.38 -7.93
C ARG A 31 -12.68 2.29 -8.92
N SER A 32 -12.68 1.25 -9.76
CA SER A 32 -13.73 1.01 -10.76
C SER A 32 -14.80 0.04 -10.25
N ALA A 33 -14.68 -0.47 -9.03
CA ALA A 33 -15.63 -1.42 -8.47
C ALA A 33 -17.00 -0.77 -8.23
N ALA A 34 -18.06 -1.56 -8.36
CA ALA A 34 -19.43 -1.09 -8.13
C ALA A 34 -19.66 -0.66 -6.67
N VAL A 35 -18.96 -1.29 -5.73
CA VAL A 35 -18.96 -0.91 -4.32
C VAL A 35 -17.73 -0.04 -4.06
N ARG A 36 -17.94 1.11 -3.42
CA ARG A 36 -16.84 2.03 -3.12
C ARG A 36 -15.90 1.44 -2.08
N VAL A 37 -14.64 1.28 -2.43
CA VAL A 37 -13.58 0.82 -1.55
C VAL A 37 -12.63 1.97 -1.27
N LYS A 38 -12.44 2.30 0.00
CA LYS A 38 -11.45 3.31 0.41
C LYS A 38 -10.07 2.63 0.45
N THR A 39 -9.17 3.08 -0.39
CA THR A 39 -7.87 2.44 -0.61
C THR A 39 -6.74 3.31 -0.09
N PHE A 40 -5.81 2.69 0.63
CA PHE A 40 -4.52 3.28 0.98
C PHE A 40 -3.42 2.36 0.49
N ALA A 41 -2.44 2.90 -0.23
CA ALA A 41 -1.33 2.14 -0.79
C ALA A 41 0.00 2.59 -0.19
N ILE A 42 0.87 1.62 0.08
CA ILE A 42 2.24 1.87 0.55
C ILE A 42 3.19 1.13 -0.39
N LEU A 43 4.12 1.88 -0.98
CA LEU A 43 5.12 1.32 -1.87
C LEU A 43 6.51 1.48 -1.26
N GLY A 44 7.22 0.36 -1.12
CA GLY A 44 8.63 0.35 -0.72
C GLY A 44 9.54 0.67 -1.90
N LEU A 45 10.45 1.62 -1.71
CA LEU A 45 11.46 1.97 -2.70
C LEU A 45 12.77 1.28 -2.32
N ASP A 46 13.08 0.21 -3.02
CA ASP A 46 14.29 -0.60 -2.83
C ASP A 46 15.30 -0.41 -3.97
N GLY A 47 15.12 0.63 -4.75
CA GLY A 47 15.96 0.98 -5.88
C GLY A 47 15.50 2.28 -6.52
N GLU A 48 15.92 2.51 -7.76
CA GLU A 48 15.51 3.69 -8.51
C GLU A 48 14.04 3.58 -8.90
N ALA A 49 13.25 4.57 -8.52
CA ALA A 49 11.82 4.59 -8.84
C ALA A 49 11.61 4.88 -10.33
N PRO A 50 10.67 4.17 -10.99
CA PRO A 50 10.33 4.42 -12.39
C PRO A 50 9.42 5.65 -12.56
N PHE A 51 9.23 6.44 -11.54
CA PHE A 51 8.41 7.64 -11.52
C PHE A 51 9.10 8.70 -10.66
N ARG A 52 8.68 9.96 -10.83
CA ARG A 52 9.13 11.04 -9.96
C ARG A 52 8.11 11.23 -8.85
N PRO A 53 8.47 11.00 -7.58
CA PRO A 53 7.55 11.25 -6.46
C PRO A 53 7.09 12.71 -6.43
N VAL A 54 5.83 12.91 -6.06
CA VAL A 54 5.24 14.24 -5.88
C VAL A 54 4.64 14.35 -4.47
N PRO A 55 4.51 15.57 -3.92
CA PRO A 55 3.80 15.75 -2.65
C PRO A 55 2.31 15.45 -2.83
N SER A 56 1.75 14.67 -1.90
CA SER A 56 0.32 14.38 -1.91
C SER A 56 -0.47 15.53 -1.27
N ARG A 57 -1.64 15.80 -1.83
CA ARG A 57 -2.65 16.68 -1.23
C ARG A 57 -3.64 15.91 -0.36
N LEU A 58 -3.61 14.58 -0.43
CA LEU A 58 -4.52 13.73 0.33
C LEU A 58 -3.97 13.55 1.74
N ILE A 59 -4.80 13.83 2.74
CA ILE A 59 -4.44 13.65 4.14
C ILE A 59 -4.68 12.19 4.52
N VAL A 60 -3.69 11.56 5.16
CA VAL A 60 -3.79 10.19 5.65
C VAL A 60 -3.57 10.21 7.17
N PRO A 61 -4.64 10.17 7.97
CA PRO A 61 -4.51 10.08 9.42
C PRO A 61 -3.74 8.81 9.82
N GLY A 62 -2.82 8.94 10.79
CA GLY A 62 -2.00 7.82 11.25
C GLY A 62 -0.66 7.71 10.55
N VAL A 63 -0.41 8.52 9.53
CA VAL A 63 0.89 8.63 8.86
C VAL A 63 1.59 9.88 9.37
N PRO A 64 2.91 9.84 9.64
CA PRO A 64 3.63 11.03 10.06
C PRO A 64 3.49 12.19 9.05
N ALA A 65 3.34 13.41 9.54
CA ALA A 65 3.01 14.57 8.71
C ALA A 65 4.08 14.88 7.65
N TRP A 66 5.35 14.53 7.90
CA TRP A 66 6.43 14.77 6.93
C TRP A 66 6.46 13.72 5.81
N VAL A 67 5.72 12.61 5.93
CA VAL A 67 5.62 11.58 4.91
C VAL A 67 4.57 12.04 3.92
N THR A 68 4.99 12.71 2.88
CA THR A 68 4.11 13.36 1.89
C THR A 68 4.25 12.80 0.48
N GLY A 69 5.35 12.10 0.20
CA GLY A 69 5.65 11.60 -1.14
C GLY A 69 4.68 10.53 -1.60
N THR A 70 4.25 10.61 -2.85
CA THR A 70 3.33 9.65 -3.46
C THR A 70 3.64 9.45 -4.93
N LEU A 71 2.95 8.47 -5.54
CA LEU A 71 2.99 8.24 -6.98
C LEU A 71 2.05 9.23 -7.69
N PRO A 72 2.51 9.91 -8.74
CA PRO A 72 1.65 10.83 -9.49
C PRO A 72 0.35 10.18 -9.98
N LEU A 73 0.41 8.96 -10.47
CA LEU A 73 -0.77 8.26 -10.99
C LEU A 73 -1.83 8.05 -9.91
N PHE A 74 -1.44 7.62 -8.72
CA PHE A 74 -2.38 7.42 -7.62
C PHE A 74 -2.96 8.74 -7.13
N GLU A 75 -2.13 9.78 -7.09
CA GLU A 75 -2.61 11.13 -6.75
C GLU A 75 -3.66 11.62 -7.76
N ASP A 76 -3.41 11.42 -9.06
CA ASP A 76 -4.37 11.78 -10.12
C ASP A 76 -5.68 10.99 -9.99
N TRP A 77 -5.62 9.76 -9.53
CA TRP A 77 -6.80 8.93 -9.31
C TRP A 77 -7.53 9.22 -8.00
N GLY A 78 -6.98 10.07 -7.15
CA GLY A 78 -7.54 10.32 -5.82
C GLY A 78 -7.33 9.17 -4.84
N ILE A 79 -6.36 8.30 -5.10
CA ILE A 79 -6.00 7.20 -4.21
C ILE A 79 -4.90 7.64 -3.27
N ALA A 80 -5.15 7.56 -1.96
CA ALA A 80 -4.14 7.86 -0.96
C ALA A 80 -3.00 6.84 -1.04
N ALA A 81 -1.78 7.31 -1.14
CA ALA A 81 -0.58 6.47 -1.19
C ALA A 81 0.60 7.20 -0.57
N ARG A 82 1.54 6.42 -0.03
CA ARG A 82 2.78 6.95 0.52
C ARG A 82 3.93 6.01 0.19
N LEU A 83 5.14 6.56 0.23
CA LEU A 83 6.36 5.85 -0.11
C LEU A 83 7.18 5.59 1.15
N ALA A 84 7.80 4.43 1.22
CA ALA A 84 8.70 4.04 2.30
C ALA A 84 10.05 3.64 1.73
N SER A 85 11.13 4.09 2.34
CA SER A 85 12.48 3.77 1.92
C SER A 85 13.32 3.37 3.13
N ALA A 86 13.78 2.12 3.15
CA ALA A 86 14.68 1.64 4.19
C ALA A 86 16.13 1.81 3.72
N GLY A 87 16.99 2.35 4.58
CA GLY A 87 18.41 2.48 4.31
C GLY A 87 18.85 3.67 3.46
N GLU A 88 17.91 4.44 2.93
CA GLU A 88 18.20 5.64 2.15
C GLU A 88 17.26 6.77 2.58
N ASP A 89 17.84 7.93 2.87
CA ASP A 89 17.05 9.12 3.17
C ASP A 89 16.52 9.71 1.86
N ARG A 90 15.22 9.62 1.67
CA ARG A 90 14.53 10.21 0.51
C ARG A 90 13.50 11.22 1.01
N PRO A 91 13.60 12.50 0.59
CA PRO A 91 12.65 13.52 1.05
C PRO A 91 11.19 13.12 0.80
N GLY A 92 10.36 13.29 1.82
CA GLY A 92 8.94 12.97 1.75
C GLY A 92 8.61 11.49 1.88
N CYS A 93 9.60 10.61 1.96
CA CYS A 93 9.40 9.17 2.18
C CYS A 93 9.51 8.83 3.67
N PHE A 94 8.76 7.80 4.08
CA PHE A 94 8.94 7.22 5.40
C PHE A 94 10.29 6.51 5.47
N GLU A 95 11.07 6.78 6.50
CA GLU A 95 12.32 6.06 6.75
C GLU A 95 12.01 4.73 7.42
N GLY A 96 12.03 3.66 6.63
CA GLY A 96 11.74 2.33 7.11
C GLY A 96 11.07 1.49 6.06
N THR A 97 10.54 0.34 6.47
CA THR A 97 9.87 -0.60 5.58
C THR A 97 8.40 -0.22 5.39
N PRO A 98 7.78 -0.68 4.30
CA PRO A 98 6.34 -0.50 4.11
C PRO A 98 5.50 -1.08 5.26
N VAL A 99 5.93 -2.19 5.84
CA VAL A 99 5.21 -2.82 6.96
C VAL A 99 5.28 -1.97 8.22
N GLN A 100 6.42 -1.32 8.48
CA GLN A 100 6.53 -0.41 9.62
C GLN A 100 5.57 0.78 9.49
N LEU A 101 5.47 1.36 8.30
CA LEU A 101 4.52 2.44 8.04
C LEU A 101 3.07 1.95 8.17
N ALA A 102 2.77 0.79 7.60
CA ALA A 102 1.44 0.18 7.67
C ALA A 102 1.03 -0.13 9.10
N ARG A 103 1.96 -0.63 9.92
CA ARG A 103 1.69 -0.91 11.34
C ARG A 103 1.28 0.35 12.09
N GLY A 104 1.99 1.44 11.88
CA GLY A 104 1.64 2.73 12.49
C GLY A 104 0.27 3.23 12.04
N TRP A 105 -0.03 3.10 10.75
CA TRP A 105 -1.33 3.49 10.21
C TRP A 105 -2.47 2.64 10.79
N LEU A 106 -2.30 1.32 10.83
CA LEU A 106 -3.30 0.40 11.38
C LEU A 106 -3.53 0.67 12.88
N ALA A 107 -2.46 0.88 13.64
CA ALA A 107 -2.56 1.16 15.07
C ALA A 107 -3.32 2.46 15.37
N ALA A 108 -3.31 3.42 14.45
CA ALA A 108 -4.01 4.70 14.61
C ALA A 108 -5.48 4.63 14.22
N GLN A 109 -5.94 3.55 13.57
CA GLN A 109 -7.33 3.42 13.15
C GLN A 109 -8.22 3.03 14.34
N GLN A 110 -9.44 3.55 14.34
CA GLN A 110 -10.49 3.07 15.24
C GLN A 110 -11.27 1.97 14.52
N GLY A 111 -10.97 0.72 14.85
CA GLY A 111 -11.58 -0.44 14.21
C GLY A 111 -10.98 -0.72 12.84
N VAL A 112 -10.26 -1.84 12.74
CA VAL A 112 -9.56 -2.22 11.50
C VAL A 112 -10.18 -3.43 10.81
N ARG A 113 -11.22 -4.03 11.37
CA ARG A 113 -11.81 -5.29 10.88
C ARG A 113 -12.34 -5.20 9.45
N ASP A 114 -12.63 -4.00 8.99
CA ASP A 114 -13.12 -3.75 7.63
C ASP A 114 -11.99 -3.52 6.61
N VAL A 115 -10.72 -3.69 7.02
CA VAL A 115 -9.56 -3.56 6.14
C VAL A 115 -9.17 -4.94 5.61
N CYS A 116 -9.03 -5.07 4.30
CA CYS A 116 -8.36 -6.21 3.67
C CYS A 116 -6.99 -5.78 3.17
N VAL A 117 -5.98 -6.58 3.42
CA VAL A 117 -4.59 -6.31 3.02
C VAL A 117 -4.28 -7.07 1.74
N TYR A 118 -3.79 -6.35 0.74
CA TYR A 118 -3.32 -6.91 -0.52
C TYR A 118 -1.85 -6.60 -0.68
N ALA A 119 -1.06 -7.59 -1.05
CA ALA A 119 0.38 -7.41 -1.24
C ALA A 119 0.85 -8.03 -2.55
N CYS A 120 1.72 -7.33 -3.25
CA CYS A 120 2.45 -7.88 -4.38
C CYS A 120 3.91 -7.41 -4.27
N ALA A 121 4.82 -8.34 -4.04
CA ALA A 121 6.18 -8.02 -3.67
C ALA A 121 7.09 -9.23 -3.75
N GLY A 122 8.37 -9.04 -3.48
CA GLY A 122 9.30 -10.12 -3.23
C GLY A 122 8.94 -10.90 -1.96
N PRO A 123 9.56 -12.08 -1.76
CA PRO A 123 9.14 -13.01 -0.72
C PRO A 123 9.25 -12.47 0.71
N ALA A 124 10.29 -11.68 0.99
CA ALA A 124 10.49 -11.14 2.34
C ALA A 124 9.38 -10.15 2.73
N LEU A 125 9.03 -9.22 1.84
CA LEU A 125 7.96 -8.26 2.11
C LEU A 125 6.60 -8.93 2.14
N LEU A 126 6.36 -9.94 1.31
CA LEU A 126 5.11 -10.72 1.37
C LEU A 126 4.94 -11.38 2.74
N GLU A 127 5.98 -12.02 3.26
CA GLU A 127 5.92 -12.67 4.56
C GLU A 127 5.68 -11.67 5.69
N ASP A 128 6.38 -10.54 5.66
CA ASP A 128 6.20 -9.48 6.65
C ASP A 128 4.78 -8.90 6.61
N THR A 129 4.23 -8.74 5.42
CA THR A 129 2.86 -8.22 5.25
C THR A 129 1.83 -9.24 5.72
N ARG A 130 2.04 -10.52 5.43
CA ARG A 130 1.18 -11.59 5.92
C ARG A 130 1.14 -11.62 7.45
N ALA A 131 2.31 -11.52 8.08
CA ALA A 131 2.42 -11.49 9.53
C ALA A 131 1.73 -10.25 10.12
N LEU A 132 1.85 -9.10 9.47
CA LEU A 132 1.15 -7.89 9.87
C LEU A 132 -0.37 -8.07 9.85
N ALA A 133 -0.91 -8.59 8.77
CA ALA A 133 -2.35 -8.83 8.65
C ALA A 133 -2.84 -9.80 9.73
N ALA A 134 -2.09 -10.87 10.00
CA ALA A 134 -2.41 -11.83 11.05
C ALA A 134 -2.41 -11.16 12.44
N ALA A 135 -1.44 -10.30 12.71
CA ALA A 135 -1.35 -9.60 13.99
C ALA A 135 -2.55 -8.69 14.27
N PHE A 136 -3.16 -8.12 13.23
CA PHE A 136 -4.35 -7.28 13.34
C PHE A 136 -5.66 -8.02 13.06
N GLY A 137 -5.60 -9.33 12.76
CA GLY A 137 -6.78 -10.13 12.47
C GLY A 137 -7.47 -9.77 11.16
N LEU A 138 -6.71 -9.36 10.14
CA LEU A 138 -7.25 -8.87 8.87
C LEU A 138 -7.20 -9.92 7.78
N GLY A 139 -8.12 -9.83 6.82
CA GLY A 139 -8.03 -10.58 5.57
C GLY A 139 -6.78 -10.21 4.80
N TYR A 140 -6.19 -11.19 4.11
CA TYR A 140 -4.94 -10.99 3.39
C TYR A 140 -4.94 -11.76 2.08
N GLN A 141 -4.48 -11.09 1.03
CA GLN A 141 -4.17 -11.72 -0.25
C GLN A 141 -2.79 -11.27 -0.70
N GLY A 142 -1.88 -12.20 -0.88
CA GLY A 142 -0.52 -11.91 -1.35
C GLY A 142 -0.23 -12.61 -2.66
N ARG A 143 0.54 -11.94 -3.52
CA ARG A 143 1.03 -12.49 -4.78
C ARG A 143 2.50 -12.19 -4.93
N ALA A 144 3.28 -13.19 -5.28
CA ALA A 144 4.70 -13.00 -5.54
C ALA A 144 4.89 -12.12 -6.78
N ALA A 145 5.84 -11.19 -6.69
CA ALA A 145 6.22 -10.39 -7.85
C ALA A 145 6.71 -11.30 -8.98
N GLY A 146 6.30 -11.01 -10.22
CA GLY A 146 6.63 -11.84 -11.37
C GLY A 146 5.66 -13.00 -11.61
N SER A 147 4.77 -13.32 -10.68
CA SER A 147 3.67 -14.24 -10.93
C SER A 147 2.49 -13.51 -11.60
N ALA A 148 1.53 -14.25 -12.14
CA ALA A 148 0.32 -13.65 -12.72
C ALA A 148 -0.56 -13.10 -11.58
N CYS A 149 -0.50 -11.80 -11.37
CA CYS A 149 -1.30 -11.12 -10.36
C CYS A 149 -2.64 -10.62 -10.91
#